data_975a9eb64d2acb24ade952939db0254e
#
_entry.id   975a9eb64d2acb24ade952939db0254e
#
_cell.length_a   1.000
_cell.length_b   1.000
_cell.length_c   1.000
_cell.angle_alpha   90.00
_cell.angle_beta   90.00
_cell.angle_gamma   90.00
#
_symmetry.space_group_name_H-M   'P 1'
#
loop_
_entity.id
_entity.type
_entity.pdbx_description
1 polymer ?
#
loop_
_entity_poly.entity_id
_entity_poly.type
_entity_poly.pdbx_seq_one_letter_code
_entity_poly.pdbx_strand_id
1 'polypeptide(L)'
;MRYRYLGRTGVQVSEYMLGTMSYGSDGNTDERECVDIVHRALDRGINFIDTADTYSHGEAETIVGKAISGRRDKVVLATKFRLSAGDGHNDQGGSRYWIMKQVENSLRRLKTDHIDLYQMHRPDLETDLEETLGALSDLVTQGKVRYLGCSTAPAWYLAETQAVSRLQKLSRFVNETSPYSIFQRAVERETLPAVQHYRMGFTAWSPLNGGWLTGKYSSNSSAPTGSRADRVQGQWGKHYPILQSRFDMQRPGNRQKLELLPELESIARQAGLSLMHMAQAFPLAHAAVTSVILGPRTIEQFVGMEAGFETKLNHPTLDQIDALISPGTLIEEADRGYVSPWLVPASRRHAATGSG
;
A
#
# COMPACT_ATOMS: atom_id res chain seq x y z
N MET A 1 5.33 -4.59 20.41
CA MET A 1 5.15 -3.71 19.20
C MET A 1 6.06 -2.50 19.33
N ARG A 2 6.82 -2.16 18.30
CA ARG A 2 7.65 -0.95 18.24
C ARG A 2 6.92 0.14 17.46
N TYR A 3 7.32 1.41 17.72
CA TYR A 3 6.70 2.59 17.08
C TYR A 3 7.77 3.46 16.42
N ARG A 4 7.40 4.10 15.32
CA ARG A 4 8.23 5.07 14.59
C ARG A 4 7.44 6.35 14.33
N TYR A 5 8.14 7.46 14.16
CA TYR A 5 7.50 8.72 13.78
C TYR A 5 7.03 8.67 12.31
N LEU A 6 5.81 9.13 12.08
CA LEU A 6 5.28 9.32 10.73
C LEU A 6 5.92 10.56 10.10
N GLY A 7 7.07 10.38 9.47
CA GLY A 7 7.89 11.48 8.99
C GLY A 7 8.22 12.46 10.10
N ARG A 8 7.97 13.76 9.88
CA ARG A 8 8.20 14.84 10.85
C ARG A 8 6.92 15.38 11.47
N THR A 9 5.90 14.58 11.61
CA THR A 9 4.61 15.01 12.17
C THR A 9 4.59 15.03 13.69
N GLY A 10 5.52 14.34 14.35
CA GLY A 10 5.47 14.08 15.79
C GLY A 10 4.54 12.92 16.19
N VAL A 11 3.76 12.37 15.25
CA VAL A 11 2.88 11.24 15.51
C VAL A 11 3.68 9.93 15.45
N GLN A 12 3.50 9.08 16.46
CA GLN A 12 4.08 7.74 16.49
C GLN A 12 3.08 6.70 16.00
N VAL A 13 3.51 5.90 15.02
CA VAL A 13 2.73 4.78 14.48
C VAL A 13 3.47 3.47 14.68
N SER A 14 2.74 2.37 14.80
CA SER A 14 3.32 1.04 14.91
C SER A 14 4.11 0.65 13.64
N GLU A 15 5.20 -0.11 13.80
CA GLU A 15 6.01 -0.62 12.68
C GLU A 15 5.21 -1.53 11.73
N TYR A 16 4.10 -2.10 12.21
CA TYR A 16 3.14 -2.79 11.39
C TYR A 16 1.82 -2.02 11.36
N MET A 17 1.22 -1.97 10.19
CA MET A 17 -0.05 -1.31 9.89
C MET A 17 -1.06 -2.35 9.42
N LEU A 18 -2.27 -2.33 9.93
CA LEU A 18 -3.32 -3.23 9.48
C LEU A 18 -3.94 -2.72 8.18
N GLY A 19 -3.80 -3.49 7.10
CA GLY A 19 -4.44 -3.24 5.81
C GLY A 19 -5.76 -3.98 5.67
N THR A 20 -6.79 -3.30 5.21
CA THR A 20 -8.16 -3.82 5.17
C THR A 20 -8.69 -4.05 3.74
N MET A 21 -7.83 -4.06 2.72
CA MET A 21 -8.24 -4.30 1.33
C MET A 21 -8.96 -5.64 1.09
N SER A 22 -8.76 -6.59 2.00
CA SER A 22 -9.39 -7.92 1.93
C SER A 22 -10.66 -8.02 2.77
N TYR A 23 -11.28 -6.93 3.19
CA TYR A 23 -12.53 -6.91 3.95
C TYR A 23 -13.71 -6.59 3.04
N GLY A 24 -14.85 -7.22 3.30
CA GLY A 24 -16.05 -7.06 2.48
C GLY A 24 -16.09 -7.98 1.26
N SER A 25 -16.88 -7.61 0.26
CA SER A 25 -17.25 -8.43 -0.91
C SER A 25 -16.05 -8.88 -1.76
N ASP A 26 -14.98 -8.09 -1.81
CA ASP A 26 -13.75 -8.46 -2.55
C ASP A 26 -12.83 -9.42 -1.78
N GLY A 27 -13.20 -9.82 -0.56
CA GLY A 27 -12.29 -10.60 0.27
C GLY A 27 -12.95 -11.50 1.31
N ASN A 28 -13.02 -11.04 2.54
CA ASN A 28 -13.68 -11.70 3.65
C ASN A 28 -15.05 -11.06 3.88
N THR A 29 -16.10 -11.81 3.58
CA THR A 29 -17.50 -11.37 3.74
C THR A 29 -18.03 -11.56 5.15
N ASP A 30 -17.29 -12.26 6.03
CA ASP A 30 -17.63 -12.35 7.45
C ASP A 30 -17.19 -11.04 8.17
N GLU A 31 -18.15 -10.13 8.29
CA GLU A 31 -17.92 -8.85 8.97
C GLU A 31 -17.45 -9.03 10.41
N ARG A 32 -17.97 -10.04 11.12
CA ARG A 32 -17.60 -10.31 12.52
C ARG A 32 -16.13 -10.69 12.61
N GLU A 33 -15.68 -11.61 11.76
CA GLU A 33 -14.26 -11.99 11.71
C GLU A 33 -13.36 -10.79 11.35
N CYS A 34 -13.78 -9.95 10.39
CA CYS A 34 -13.05 -8.74 10.05
C CYS A 34 -12.91 -7.79 11.24
N VAL A 35 -13.97 -7.59 12.02
CA VAL A 35 -13.96 -6.78 13.25
C VAL A 35 -13.04 -7.40 14.30
N ASP A 36 -13.08 -8.71 14.49
CA ASP A 36 -12.22 -9.43 15.44
C ASP A 36 -10.73 -9.30 15.07
N ILE A 37 -10.38 -9.32 13.78
CA ILE A 37 -9.02 -9.06 13.32
C ILE A 37 -8.59 -7.64 13.71
N VAL A 38 -9.44 -6.62 13.50
CA VAL A 38 -9.12 -5.23 13.90
C VAL A 38 -8.91 -5.13 15.40
N HIS A 39 -9.80 -5.71 16.20
CA HIS A 39 -9.69 -5.71 17.65
C HIS A 39 -8.40 -6.37 18.11
N ARG A 40 -8.08 -7.55 17.59
CA ARG A 40 -6.83 -8.26 17.91
C ARG A 40 -5.61 -7.44 17.52
N ALA A 41 -5.62 -6.78 16.36
CA ALA A 41 -4.53 -5.92 15.92
C ALA A 41 -4.28 -4.77 16.92
N LEU A 42 -5.35 -4.10 17.35
CA LEU A 42 -5.27 -3.04 18.36
C LEU A 42 -4.75 -3.56 19.71
N ASP A 43 -5.24 -4.73 20.15
CA ASP A 43 -4.82 -5.36 21.41
C ASP A 43 -3.34 -5.81 21.36
N ARG A 44 -2.79 -6.06 20.16
CA ARG A 44 -1.36 -6.33 19.93
C ARG A 44 -0.50 -5.06 19.77
N GLY A 45 -1.12 -3.89 19.91
CA GLY A 45 -0.46 -2.59 19.85
C GLY A 45 -0.29 -2.02 18.44
N ILE A 46 -0.96 -2.58 17.42
CA ILE A 46 -1.06 -1.90 16.12
C ILE A 46 -2.01 -0.73 16.30
N ASN A 47 -1.50 0.50 16.16
CA ASN A 47 -2.31 1.71 16.23
C ASN A 47 -2.55 2.36 14.86
N PHE A 48 -2.07 1.75 13.77
CA PHE A 48 -2.13 2.30 12.43
C PHE A 48 -2.98 1.39 11.53
N ILE A 49 -4.06 1.92 10.97
CA ILE A 49 -5.01 1.16 10.12
C ILE A 49 -5.09 1.81 8.74
N ASP A 50 -4.97 1.00 7.68
CA ASP A 50 -5.08 1.41 6.28
C ASP A 50 -6.35 0.85 5.64
N THR A 51 -7.17 1.74 5.10
CA THR A 51 -8.33 1.41 4.27
C THR A 51 -8.35 2.29 3.01
N ALA A 52 -9.39 2.20 2.20
CA ALA A 52 -9.65 3.08 1.06
C ALA A 52 -11.14 3.09 0.70
N ASP A 53 -11.55 4.18 0.07
CA ASP A 53 -12.92 4.39 -0.44
C ASP A 53 -13.37 3.34 -1.46
N THR A 54 -12.43 2.79 -2.23
CA THR A 54 -12.69 1.77 -3.26
C THR A 54 -12.61 0.34 -2.78
N TYR A 55 -12.12 0.08 -1.56
CA TYR A 55 -12.00 -1.30 -1.05
C TYR A 55 -13.38 -1.90 -0.81
N SER A 56 -13.72 -2.95 -1.58
CA SER A 56 -15.05 -3.55 -1.60
C SER A 56 -16.15 -2.49 -1.69
N HIS A 57 -15.98 -1.51 -2.60
CA HIS A 57 -16.95 -0.43 -2.85
C HIS A 57 -17.33 0.38 -1.58
N GLY A 58 -16.37 0.54 -0.65
CA GLY A 58 -16.55 1.26 0.62
C GLY A 58 -16.99 0.38 1.80
N GLU A 59 -17.26 -0.91 1.59
CA GLU A 59 -17.59 -1.83 2.69
C GLU A 59 -16.46 -1.93 3.69
N ALA A 60 -15.18 -1.95 3.23
CA ALA A 60 -14.02 -2.01 4.11
C ALA A 60 -13.99 -0.81 5.08
N GLU A 61 -14.27 0.42 4.62
CA GLU A 61 -14.38 1.59 5.51
C GLU A 61 -15.54 1.43 6.52
N THR A 62 -16.67 0.88 6.09
CA THR A 62 -17.83 0.63 6.97
C THR A 62 -17.50 -0.36 8.06
N ILE A 63 -16.79 -1.45 7.73
CA ILE A 63 -16.34 -2.48 8.69
C ILE A 63 -15.34 -1.88 9.68
N VAL A 64 -14.34 -1.13 9.18
CA VAL A 64 -13.36 -0.43 10.02
C VAL A 64 -14.07 0.54 10.96
N GLY A 65 -15.01 1.36 10.47
CA GLY A 65 -15.78 2.30 11.28
C GLY A 65 -16.53 1.62 12.45
N LYS A 66 -17.09 0.44 12.21
CA LYS A 66 -17.71 -0.38 13.27
C LYS A 66 -16.68 -0.88 14.28
N ALA A 67 -15.56 -1.40 13.79
CA ALA A 67 -14.52 -2.01 14.62
C ALA A 67 -13.82 -1.00 15.54
N ILE A 68 -13.60 0.24 15.09
CA ILE A 68 -12.94 1.28 15.90
C ILE A 68 -13.91 2.08 16.80
N SER A 69 -15.20 1.77 16.75
CA SER A 69 -16.19 2.41 17.61
C SER A 69 -15.81 2.24 19.10
N GLY A 70 -15.74 3.34 19.86
CA GLY A 70 -15.26 3.35 21.25
C GLY A 70 -13.74 3.21 21.42
N ARG A 71 -12.99 3.06 20.32
CA ARG A 71 -11.51 2.98 20.33
C ARG A 71 -10.85 3.99 19.37
N ARG A 72 -11.63 4.92 18.79
CA ARG A 72 -11.17 5.86 17.74
C ARG A 72 -9.90 6.61 18.12
N ASP A 73 -9.81 7.08 19.37
CA ASP A 73 -8.67 7.85 19.88
C ASP A 73 -7.37 7.03 20.00
N LYS A 74 -7.45 5.71 19.89
CA LYS A 74 -6.29 4.82 19.91
C LYS A 74 -5.75 4.49 18.52
N VAL A 75 -6.38 5.03 17.47
CA VAL A 75 -6.10 4.66 16.07
C VAL A 75 -5.62 5.87 15.29
N VAL A 76 -4.50 5.72 14.61
CA VAL A 76 -4.11 6.57 13.47
C VAL A 76 -4.77 5.94 12.23
N LEU A 77 -5.84 6.56 11.76
CA LEU A 77 -6.68 6.04 10.67
C LEU A 77 -6.27 6.65 9.34
N ALA A 78 -5.86 5.79 8.40
CA ALA A 78 -5.57 6.17 7.02
C ALA A 78 -6.66 5.67 6.08
N THR A 79 -7.15 6.56 5.20
CA THR A 79 -7.96 6.16 4.04
C THR A 79 -7.52 6.92 2.79
N LYS A 80 -8.09 6.56 1.64
CA LYS A 80 -7.63 7.03 0.34
C LYS A 80 -8.79 7.51 -0.52
N PHE A 81 -8.46 8.33 -1.51
CA PHE A 81 -9.35 8.83 -2.56
C PHE A 81 -8.65 8.79 -3.92
N ARG A 82 -9.26 9.23 -4.97
CA ARG A 82 -8.79 9.42 -6.34
C ARG A 82 -9.23 8.34 -7.32
N LEU A 83 -9.21 7.07 -6.95
CA LEU A 83 -9.70 6.04 -7.86
C LEU A 83 -11.22 6.18 -8.03
N SER A 84 -11.76 5.63 -9.13
CA SER A 84 -13.21 5.67 -9.37
C SER A 84 -13.95 4.94 -8.24
N ALA A 85 -14.83 5.65 -7.56
CA ALA A 85 -15.66 5.13 -6.48
C ALA A 85 -17.16 5.29 -6.76
N GLY A 86 -17.52 5.52 -8.03
CA GLY A 86 -18.89 5.63 -8.52
C GLY A 86 -18.93 5.54 -10.04
N ASP A 87 -20.13 5.65 -10.62
CA ASP A 87 -20.38 5.54 -12.06
C ASP A 87 -20.39 6.90 -12.78
N GLY A 88 -20.32 7.99 -12.04
CA GLY A 88 -20.36 9.36 -12.59
C GLY A 88 -19.02 9.79 -13.16
N HIS A 89 -19.04 10.63 -14.19
CA HIS A 89 -17.82 11.18 -14.82
C HIS A 89 -16.88 11.89 -13.84
N ASN A 90 -17.44 12.49 -12.78
CA ASN A 90 -16.69 13.21 -11.75
C ASN A 90 -16.51 12.41 -10.44
N ASP A 91 -16.74 11.11 -10.45
CA ASP A 91 -16.60 10.26 -9.26
C ASP A 91 -15.20 9.67 -9.13
N GLN A 92 -14.17 10.43 -9.56
CA GLN A 92 -12.75 10.10 -9.48
C GLN A 92 -11.87 11.34 -9.60
N GLY A 93 -10.56 11.15 -9.43
CA GLY A 93 -9.56 12.18 -9.68
C GLY A 93 -9.15 13.00 -8.48
N GLY A 94 -8.31 14.00 -8.74
CA GLY A 94 -7.74 14.93 -7.77
C GLY A 94 -8.45 16.28 -7.71
N SER A 95 -9.58 16.46 -8.43
CA SER A 95 -10.30 17.73 -8.44
C SER A 95 -10.86 18.11 -7.07
N ARG A 96 -10.93 19.41 -6.81
CA ARG A 96 -11.57 19.93 -5.59
C ARG A 96 -13.01 19.41 -5.46
N TYR A 97 -13.74 19.35 -6.57
CA TYR A 97 -15.11 18.85 -6.59
C TYR A 97 -15.22 17.44 -6.00
N TRP A 98 -14.36 16.53 -6.45
CA TRP A 98 -14.37 15.14 -5.99
C TRP A 98 -13.82 14.98 -4.58
N ILE A 99 -12.70 15.63 -4.26
CA ILE A 99 -12.05 15.54 -2.95
C ILE A 99 -13.04 15.92 -1.83
N MET A 100 -13.75 17.06 -1.99
CA MET A 100 -14.69 17.56 -0.98
C MET A 100 -15.89 16.62 -0.80
N LYS A 101 -16.39 16.04 -1.90
CA LYS A 101 -17.48 15.04 -1.87
C LYS A 101 -17.03 13.73 -1.22
N GLN A 102 -15.86 13.24 -1.61
CA GLN A 102 -15.42 11.90 -1.23
C GLN A 102 -14.97 11.82 0.24
N VAL A 103 -14.39 12.88 0.79
CA VAL A 103 -14.05 12.90 2.22
C VAL A 103 -15.30 12.74 3.08
N GLU A 104 -16.41 13.39 2.74
CA GLU A 104 -17.67 13.25 3.48
C GLU A 104 -18.24 11.83 3.40
N ASN A 105 -18.10 11.18 2.24
CA ASN A 105 -18.49 9.80 2.06
C ASN A 105 -17.66 8.87 2.95
N SER A 106 -16.35 9.06 2.99
CA SER A 106 -15.43 8.29 3.85
C SER A 106 -15.72 8.51 5.33
N LEU A 107 -15.88 9.76 5.78
CA LEU A 107 -16.21 10.07 7.17
C LEU A 107 -17.52 9.42 7.61
N ARG A 108 -18.53 9.39 6.73
CA ARG A 108 -19.83 8.75 7.00
C ARG A 108 -19.69 7.22 7.12
N ARG A 109 -18.95 6.57 6.22
CA ARG A 109 -18.71 5.11 6.29
C ARG A 109 -17.88 4.73 7.51
N LEU A 110 -16.84 5.49 7.80
CA LEU A 110 -15.94 5.29 8.94
C LEU A 110 -16.58 5.68 10.29
N LYS A 111 -17.73 6.39 10.27
CA LYS A 111 -18.44 6.88 11.47
C LYS A 111 -17.52 7.69 12.38
N THR A 112 -16.73 8.58 11.81
CA THR A 112 -15.80 9.47 12.51
C THR A 112 -15.89 10.89 11.96
N ASP A 113 -15.50 11.87 12.75
CA ASP A 113 -15.47 13.27 12.37
C ASP A 113 -14.17 13.70 11.71
N HIS A 114 -13.12 12.85 11.77
CA HIS A 114 -11.83 13.13 11.15
C HIS A 114 -11.09 11.87 10.67
N ILE A 115 -10.21 12.08 9.70
CA ILE A 115 -9.24 11.12 9.18
C ILE A 115 -7.85 11.58 9.58
N ASP A 116 -7.01 10.67 10.13
CA ASP A 116 -5.66 11.05 10.55
C ASP A 116 -4.71 11.19 9.37
N LEU A 117 -4.78 10.28 8.37
CA LEU A 117 -3.97 10.34 7.16
C LEU A 117 -4.86 10.14 5.93
N TYR A 118 -5.11 11.21 5.17
CA TYR A 118 -5.87 11.14 3.92
C TYR A 118 -4.93 11.11 2.73
N GLN A 119 -5.01 10.04 1.92
CA GLN A 119 -4.01 9.76 0.91
C GLN A 119 -4.59 9.77 -0.50
N MET A 120 -3.90 10.42 -1.42
CA MET A 120 -4.18 10.24 -2.85
C MET A 120 -3.71 8.85 -3.28
N HIS A 121 -4.65 7.97 -3.70
CA HIS A 121 -4.39 6.55 -3.95
C HIS A 121 -3.43 6.29 -5.11
N ARG A 122 -3.38 7.21 -6.09
CA ARG A 122 -2.46 7.23 -7.24
C ARG A 122 -2.25 8.68 -7.67
N PRO A 123 -1.14 9.04 -8.28
CA PRO A 123 -0.98 10.35 -8.91
C PRO A 123 -2.13 10.66 -9.86
N ASP A 124 -2.60 11.87 -9.85
CA ASP A 124 -3.49 12.42 -10.85
C ASP A 124 -2.71 13.40 -11.72
N LEU A 125 -2.73 13.19 -13.02
CA LEU A 125 -1.99 14.01 -13.99
C LEU A 125 -2.93 14.89 -14.84
N GLU A 126 -4.23 14.78 -14.60
CA GLU A 126 -5.27 15.54 -15.32
C GLU A 126 -5.73 16.77 -14.54
N THR A 127 -5.46 16.81 -13.23
CA THR A 127 -5.83 17.92 -12.36
C THR A 127 -4.58 18.70 -11.97
N ASP A 128 -4.65 20.02 -12.01
CA ASP A 128 -3.57 20.89 -11.51
C ASP A 128 -3.28 20.58 -10.04
N LEU A 129 -1.99 20.43 -9.75
CA LEU A 129 -1.54 20.03 -8.43
C LEU A 129 -1.88 21.06 -7.36
N GLU A 130 -1.89 22.36 -7.73
CA GLU A 130 -2.33 23.45 -6.87
C GLU A 130 -3.79 23.31 -6.45
N GLU A 131 -4.69 22.92 -7.36
CA GLU A 131 -6.10 22.68 -7.05
C GLU A 131 -6.23 21.53 -6.06
N THR A 132 -5.57 20.40 -6.35
CA THR A 132 -5.59 19.21 -5.49
C THR A 132 -5.07 19.52 -4.09
N LEU A 133 -3.87 20.11 -3.98
CA LEU A 133 -3.27 20.45 -2.69
C LEU A 133 -4.03 21.56 -1.96
N GLY A 134 -4.62 22.50 -2.69
CA GLY A 134 -5.49 23.53 -2.13
C GLY A 134 -6.73 22.92 -1.47
N ALA A 135 -7.44 22.04 -2.17
CA ALA A 135 -8.60 21.34 -1.64
C ALA A 135 -8.26 20.51 -0.40
N LEU A 136 -7.15 19.77 -0.45
CA LEU A 136 -6.66 18.96 0.69
C LEU A 136 -6.26 19.84 1.88
N SER A 137 -5.65 21.00 1.64
CA SER A 137 -5.28 21.95 2.69
C SER A 137 -6.51 22.55 3.39
N ASP A 138 -7.59 22.79 2.65
CA ASP A 138 -8.85 23.22 3.23
C ASP A 138 -9.44 22.17 4.17
N LEU A 139 -9.34 20.87 3.82
CA LEU A 139 -9.78 19.79 4.71
C LEU A 139 -8.96 19.71 5.99
N VAL A 140 -7.65 20.01 5.93
CA VAL A 140 -6.81 20.13 7.12
C VAL A 140 -7.24 21.32 7.98
N THR A 141 -7.49 22.47 7.36
CA THR A 141 -7.94 23.68 8.06
C THR A 141 -9.33 23.50 8.72
N GLN A 142 -10.23 22.76 8.04
CA GLN A 142 -11.54 22.39 8.59
C GLN A 142 -11.45 21.34 9.71
N GLY A 143 -10.29 20.75 9.95
CA GLY A 143 -10.10 19.71 10.96
C GLY A 143 -10.64 18.32 10.56
N LYS A 144 -11.13 18.14 9.34
CA LYS A 144 -11.61 16.86 8.82
C LYS A 144 -10.48 15.87 8.51
N VAL A 145 -9.29 16.40 8.23
CA VAL A 145 -8.08 15.64 7.97
C VAL A 145 -6.95 16.18 8.84
N ARG A 146 -6.14 15.30 9.42
CA ARG A 146 -4.96 15.70 10.21
C ARG A 146 -3.72 15.83 9.35
N TYR A 147 -3.44 14.84 8.52
CA TYR A 147 -2.25 14.77 7.67
C TYR A 147 -2.61 14.28 6.28
N LEU A 148 -1.79 14.70 5.31
CA LEU A 148 -1.93 14.33 3.91
C LEU A 148 -0.86 13.33 3.50
N GLY A 149 -1.21 12.42 2.60
CA GLY A 149 -0.28 11.46 2.01
C GLY A 149 -0.58 11.17 0.55
N CYS A 150 0.28 10.39 -0.06
CA CYS A 150 0.07 9.85 -1.40
C CYS A 150 0.49 8.39 -1.46
N SER A 151 0.12 7.73 -2.54
CA SER A 151 0.41 6.31 -2.73
C SER A 151 0.91 6.04 -4.14
N THR A 152 2.01 5.27 -4.20
CA THR A 152 2.64 4.78 -5.43
C THR A 152 3.02 5.93 -6.37
N ALA A 153 3.50 7.02 -5.77
CA ALA A 153 3.93 8.19 -6.49
C ALA A 153 5.41 8.05 -6.93
N PRO A 154 5.75 8.42 -8.17
CA PRO A 154 7.15 8.51 -8.60
C PRO A 154 7.86 9.66 -7.87
N ALA A 155 9.18 9.55 -7.73
CA ALA A 155 9.97 10.51 -6.96
C ALA A 155 9.84 11.95 -7.47
N TRP A 156 9.74 12.15 -8.78
CA TRP A 156 9.54 13.49 -9.35
C TRP A 156 8.22 14.12 -8.89
N TYR A 157 7.13 13.32 -8.80
CA TYR A 157 5.84 13.80 -8.33
C TYR A 157 5.88 14.16 -6.83
N LEU A 158 6.60 13.37 -6.02
CA LEU A 158 6.85 13.71 -4.62
C LEU A 158 7.59 15.05 -4.50
N ALA A 159 8.64 15.25 -5.30
CA ALA A 159 9.41 16.49 -5.30
C ALA A 159 8.53 17.69 -5.66
N GLU A 160 7.71 17.56 -6.69
CA GLU A 160 6.80 18.62 -7.14
C GLU A 160 5.74 18.94 -6.10
N THR A 161 5.09 17.94 -5.48
CA THR A 161 4.13 18.19 -4.41
C THR A 161 4.75 18.96 -3.24
N GLN A 162 6.00 18.65 -2.87
CA GLN A 162 6.70 19.39 -1.81
C GLN A 162 7.03 20.83 -2.24
N ALA A 163 7.40 21.04 -3.52
CA ALA A 163 7.70 22.36 -4.05
C ALA A 163 6.45 23.24 -4.11
N VAL A 164 5.35 22.74 -4.68
CA VAL A 164 4.06 23.45 -4.76
C VAL A 164 3.54 23.78 -3.36
N SER A 165 3.53 22.80 -2.44
CA SER A 165 3.08 23.05 -1.06
C SER A 165 3.86 24.17 -0.39
N ARG A 166 5.19 24.22 -0.59
CA ARG A 166 6.04 25.27 -0.01
C ARG A 166 5.79 26.64 -0.66
N LEU A 167 5.71 26.70 -1.99
CA LEU A 167 5.50 27.94 -2.73
C LEU A 167 4.13 28.56 -2.45
N GLN A 168 3.10 27.74 -2.42
CA GLN A 168 1.71 28.16 -2.20
C GLN A 168 1.31 28.20 -0.72
N LYS A 169 2.21 27.86 0.21
CA LYS A 169 1.96 27.77 1.65
C LYS A 169 0.81 26.81 2.00
N LEU A 170 0.71 25.70 1.28
CA LEU A 170 -0.28 24.65 1.45
C LEU A 170 0.24 23.53 2.35
N SER A 171 -0.68 22.71 2.87
CA SER A 171 -0.34 21.47 3.57
C SER A 171 0.37 20.51 2.63
N ARG A 172 1.48 19.90 3.11
CA ARG A 172 2.30 18.99 2.31
C ARG A 172 1.93 17.54 2.53
N PHE A 173 2.25 16.67 1.60
CA PHE A 173 2.25 15.24 1.87
C PHE A 173 3.35 14.89 2.88
N VAL A 174 2.98 14.16 3.92
CA VAL A 174 3.89 13.71 4.99
C VAL A 174 4.21 12.23 4.92
N ASN A 175 3.49 11.47 4.10
CA ASN A 175 3.67 10.03 3.92
C ASN A 175 3.55 9.64 2.45
N GLU A 176 4.37 8.67 2.04
CA GLU A 176 4.24 7.92 0.79
C GLU A 176 3.96 6.45 1.10
N THR A 177 3.02 5.85 0.38
CA THR A 177 2.62 4.45 0.55
C THR A 177 2.84 3.67 -0.74
N SER A 178 3.93 2.91 -0.86
CA SER A 178 4.34 2.21 -2.10
C SER A 178 4.63 0.72 -1.89
N PRO A 179 4.60 -0.10 -2.97
CA PRO A 179 4.94 -1.50 -2.87
C PRO A 179 6.42 -1.67 -2.53
N TYR A 180 6.73 -2.47 -1.53
CA TYR A 180 8.10 -2.80 -1.19
C TYR A 180 8.18 -4.20 -0.56
N SER A 181 8.99 -5.05 -1.16
CA SER A 181 9.23 -6.43 -0.74
C SER A 181 10.57 -6.93 -1.29
N ILE A 182 11.00 -8.12 -0.90
CA ILE A 182 12.18 -8.77 -1.45
C ILE A 182 12.14 -8.84 -2.99
N PHE A 183 10.95 -9.08 -3.60
CA PHE A 183 10.79 -9.14 -5.06
C PHE A 183 10.51 -7.79 -5.74
N GLN A 184 10.13 -6.78 -4.97
CA GLN A 184 9.83 -5.43 -5.46
C GLN A 184 10.66 -4.41 -4.69
N ARG A 185 11.83 -4.09 -5.23
CA ARG A 185 12.83 -3.19 -4.65
C ARG A 185 13.02 -1.89 -5.44
N ALA A 186 12.26 -1.68 -6.51
CA ALA A 186 12.42 -0.52 -7.38
C ALA A 186 12.33 0.84 -6.64
N VAL A 187 11.58 0.91 -5.54
CA VAL A 187 11.45 2.10 -4.70
C VAL A 187 12.78 2.55 -4.07
N GLU A 188 13.75 1.65 -3.95
CA GLU A 188 15.07 1.95 -3.40
C GLU A 188 15.89 2.90 -4.30
N ARG A 189 15.58 2.95 -5.60
CA ARG A 189 16.32 3.75 -6.57
C ARG A 189 16.08 5.25 -6.40
N GLU A 190 14.81 5.65 -6.21
CA GLU A 190 14.43 7.06 -6.21
C GLU A 190 13.40 7.42 -5.14
N THR A 191 12.36 6.58 -4.94
CA THR A 191 11.26 6.91 -4.01
C THR A 191 11.74 6.99 -2.57
N LEU A 192 12.49 5.99 -2.08
CA LEU A 192 13.02 6.00 -0.71
C LEU A 192 14.03 7.14 -0.49
N PRO A 193 14.99 7.42 -1.41
CA PRO A 193 15.82 8.62 -1.32
C PRO A 193 15.02 9.92 -1.27
N ALA A 194 13.97 10.09 -2.08
CA ALA A 194 13.12 11.27 -2.05
C ALA A 194 12.38 11.39 -0.70
N VAL A 195 11.81 10.30 -0.20
CA VAL A 195 11.15 10.22 1.12
C VAL A 195 12.11 10.67 2.23
N GLN A 196 13.35 10.17 2.23
CA GLN A 196 14.36 10.58 3.20
C GLN A 196 14.73 12.06 3.07
N HIS A 197 14.95 12.54 1.83
CA HIS A 197 15.30 13.95 1.56
C HIS A 197 14.21 14.90 2.09
N TYR A 198 12.95 14.61 1.81
CA TYR A 198 11.82 15.43 2.27
C TYR A 198 11.35 15.10 3.68
N ARG A 199 11.99 14.13 4.33
CA ARG A 199 11.66 13.67 5.70
C ARG A 199 10.18 13.30 5.84
N MET A 200 9.68 12.55 4.86
CA MET A 200 8.36 11.95 4.85
C MET A 200 8.39 10.59 5.56
N GLY A 201 7.24 10.11 6.00
CA GLY A 201 7.06 8.70 6.32
C GLY A 201 6.99 7.86 5.05
N PHE A 202 7.33 6.59 5.16
CA PHE A 202 7.13 5.61 4.10
C PHE A 202 6.42 4.38 4.65
N THR A 203 5.31 4.01 4.02
CA THR A 203 4.53 2.84 4.38
C THR A 203 4.61 1.81 3.26
N ALA A 204 5.17 0.63 3.56
CA ALA A 204 5.36 -0.43 2.58
C ALA A 204 4.11 -1.31 2.45
N TRP A 205 3.49 -1.37 1.27
CA TRP A 205 2.42 -2.34 1.02
C TRP A 205 2.90 -3.57 0.26
N SER A 206 2.19 -4.67 0.39
CA SER A 206 2.54 -5.98 -0.21
C SER A 206 3.93 -6.52 0.19
N PRO A 207 4.33 -6.52 1.47
CA PRO A 207 5.63 -7.07 1.88
C PRO A 207 5.77 -8.56 1.52
N LEU A 208 4.65 -9.30 1.47
CA LEU A 208 4.59 -10.70 1.06
C LEU A 208 4.38 -10.87 -0.46
N ASN A 209 4.45 -9.80 -1.24
CA ASN A 209 4.30 -9.80 -2.71
C ASN A 209 3.02 -10.55 -3.17
N GLY A 210 1.87 -10.28 -2.55
CA GLY A 210 0.61 -10.96 -2.86
C GLY A 210 0.52 -12.41 -2.36
N GLY A 211 1.44 -12.81 -1.50
CA GLY A 211 1.54 -14.15 -0.94
C GLY A 211 2.61 -15.04 -1.55
N TRP A 212 3.35 -14.55 -2.56
CA TRP A 212 4.50 -15.28 -3.12
C TRP A 212 5.52 -15.63 -2.02
N LEU A 213 5.85 -14.69 -1.17
CA LEU A 213 6.85 -14.85 -0.10
C LEU A 213 6.29 -15.57 1.16
N THR A 214 5.22 -16.35 1.00
CA THR A 214 4.78 -17.32 2.01
C THR A 214 5.13 -18.75 1.62
N GLY A 215 5.71 -18.98 0.42
CA GLY A 215 6.05 -20.31 -0.08
C GLY A 215 4.86 -21.16 -0.57
N LYS A 216 3.64 -20.62 -0.59
CA LYS A 216 2.43 -21.40 -0.90
C LYS A 216 2.16 -21.62 -2.39
N TYR A 217 2.85 -20.90 -3.28
CA TYR A 217 2.70 -21.06 -4.73
C TYR A 217 3.79 -21.96 -5.29
N SER A 218 3.43 -22.83 -6.23
CA SER A 218 4.35 -23.73 -6.92
C SER A 218 4.02 -23.83 -8.41
N SER A 219 4.98 -24.29 -9.22
CA SER A 219 4.81 -24.48 -10.65
C SER A 219 3.85 -25.61 -11.03
N ASN A 220 3.65 -26.57 -10.12
CA ASN A 220 3.01 -27.85 -10.40
C ASN A 220 1.60 -27.99 -9.80
N SER A 221 1.08 -26.96 -9.14
CA SER A 221 -0.23 -27.00 -8.53
C SER A 221 -1.06 -25.76 -8.87
N SER A 222 -2.39 -25.92 -8.90
CA SER A 222 -3.32 -24.80 -8.92
C SER A 222 -3.09 -23.90 -7.70
N ALA A 223 -3.43 -22.62 -7.83
CA ALA A 223 -3.37 -21.70 -6.72
C ALA A 223 -4.20 -22.23 -5.53
N PRO A 224 -3.69 -22.23 -4.30
CA PRO A 224 -4.45 -22.69 -3.15
C PRO A 224 -5.79 -21.95 -3.02
N THR A 225 -6.86 -22.68 -2.78
CA THR A 225 -8.22 -22.15 -2.64
C THR A 225 -8.27 -20.98 -1.65
N GLY A 226 -8.93 -19.90 -2.03
CA GLY A 226 -9.03 -18.67 -1.24
C GLY A 226 -7.74 -17.84 -1.18
N SER A 227 -6.65 -18.28 -1.84
CA SER A 227 -5.45 -17.44 -1.97
C SER A 227 -5.73 -16.21 -2.84
N ARG A 228 -4.82 -15.22 -2.82
CA ARG A 228 -4.97 -14.06 -3.71
C ARG A 228 -4.92 -14.47 -5.19
N ALA A 229 -4.05 -15.40 -5.55
CA ALA A 229 -3.96 -15.91 -6.91
C ALA A 229 -5.26 -16.59 -7.38
N ASP A 230 -5.91 -17.34 -6.49
CA ASP A 230 -7.21 -17.97 -6.77
C ASP A 230 -8.32 -16.90 -6.95
N ARG A 231 -8.43 -15.95 -6.03
CA ARG A 231 -9.46 -14.89 -6.08
C ARG A 231 -9.35 -13.98 -7.30
N VAL A 232 -8.15 -13.69 -7.79
CA VAL A 232 -7.98 -12.84 -8.99
C VAL A 232 -8.38 -13.56 -10.28
N GLN A 233 -8.64 -14.87 -10.28
CA GLN A 233 -9.25 -15.56 -11.42
C GLN A 233 -10.76 -15.30 -11.52
N GLY A 234 -11.40 -14.83 -10.42
CA GLY A 234 -12.81 -14.49 -10.36
C GLY A 234 -13.14 -13.06 -10.78
N GLN A 235 -14.28 -12.55 -10.34
CA GLN A 235 -14.80 -11.21 -10.66
C GLN A 235 -13.82 -10.10 -10.29
N TRP A 236 -13.17 -10.20 -9.13
CA TRP A 236 -12.21 -9.19 -8.67
C TRP A 236 -11.07 -8.96 -9.67
N GLY A 237 -10.49 -10.02 -10.25
CA GLY A 237 -9.44 -9.89 -11.24
C GLY A 237 -9.94 -9.37 -12.59
N LYS A 238 -11.21 -9.59 -12.93
CA LYS A 238 -11.81 -9.01 -14.15
C LYS A 238 -11.92 -7.48 -14.05
N HIS A 239 -12.22 -6.96 -12.86
CA HIS A 239 -12.25 -5.51 -12.61
C HIS A 239 -10.84 -4.89 -12.56
N TYR A 240 -9.83 -5.68 -12.13
CA TYR A 240 -8.45 -5.23 -11.98
C TYR A 240 -7.46 -6.16 -12.70
N PRO A 241 -7.37 -6.11 -14.06
CA PRO A 241 -6.54 -7.05 -14.85
C PRO A 241 -5.06 -7.08 -14.43
N ILE A 242 -4.52 -5.97 -13.93
CA ILE A 242 -3.16 -5.90 -13.41
C ILE A 242 -2.92 -6.90 -12.26
N LEU A 243 -3.97 -7.21 -11.48
CA LEU A 243 -3.86 -8.17 -10.38
C LEU A 243 -3.71 -9.60 -10.91
N GLN A 244 -4.33 -9.95 -12.04
CA GLN A 244 -4.14 -11.25 -12.70
C GLN A 244 -2.71 -11.40 -13.20
N SER A 245 -2.17 -10.35 -13.84
CA SER A 245 -0.79 -10.35 -14.34
C SER A 245 0.26 -10.67 -13.26
N ARG A 246 -0.02 -10.35 -11.99
CA ARG A 246 0.88 -10.65 -10.88
C ARG A 246 1.01 -12.14 -10.55
N PHE A 247 0.13 -12.98 -11.12
CA PHE A 247 0.09 -14.43 -10.91
C PHE A 247 0.10 -15.23 -12.21
N ASP A 248 0.19 -14.56 -13.37
CA ASP A 248 0.25 -15.20 -14.67
C ASP A 248 1.62 -15.85 -14.87
N MET A 249 1.64 -17.18 -14.93
CA MET A 249 2.86 -17.98 -15.10
C MET A 249 3.48 -17.90 -16.50
N GLN A 250 2.79 -17.27 -17.47
CA GLN A 250 3.38 -16.98 -18.78
C GLN A 250 4.40 -15.82 -18.70
N ARG A 251 4.32 -15.00 -17.66
CA ARG A 251 5.22 -13.88 -17.45
C ARG A 251 6.56 -14.36 -16.88
N PRO A 252 7.70 -13.94 -17.50
CA PRO A 252 9.03 -14.38 -17.05
C PRO A 252 9.32 -14.06 -15.58
N GLY A 253 8.92 -12.85 -15.10
CA GLY A 253 9.15 -12.45 -13.73
C GLY A 253 8.45 -13.35 -12.71
N ASN A 254 7.23 -13.83 -13.00
CA ASN A 254 6.55 -14.75 -12.10
C ASN A 254 7.21 -16.14 -12.05
N ARG A 255 7.77 -16.62 -13.17
CA ARG A 255 8.58 -17.85 -13.18
C ARG A 255 9.87 -17.67 -12.37
N GLN A 256 10.54 -16.54 -12.56
CA GLN A 256 11.74 -16.20 -11.77
C GLN A 256 11.46 -16.15 -10.27
N LYS A 257 10.29 -15.65 -9.84
CA LYS A 257 9.90 -15.71 -8.43
C LYS A 257 9.92 -17.14 -7.89
N LEU A 258 9.36 -18.11 -8.64
CA LEU A 258 9.38 -19.53 -8.23
C LEU A 258 10.79 -20.09 -8.12
N GLU A 259 11.67 -19.72 -9.05
CA GLU A 259 13.08 -20.17 -9.06
C GLU A 259 13.84 -19.63 -7.83
N LEU A 260 13.51 -18.43 -7.37
CA LEU A 260 14.16 -17.78 -6.24
C LEU A 260 13.63 -18.23 -4.85
N LEU A 261 12.41 -18.79 -4.78
CA LEU A 261 11.80 -19.17 -3.51
C LEU A 261 12.63 -20.18 -2.70
N PRO A 262 13.19 -21.27 -3.26
CA PRO A 262 13.98 -22.25 -2.50
C PRO A 262 15.21 -21.63 -1.82
N GLU A 263 15.89 -20.71 -2.49
CA GLU A 263 17.05 -20.00 -1.94
C GLU A 263 16.64 -19.04 -0.83
N LEU A 264 15.55 -18.28 -1.00
CA LEU A 264 14.98 -17.42 0.05
C LEU A 264 14.53 -18.22 1.27
N GLU A 265 13.93 -19.41 1.07
CA GLU A 265 13.58 -20.33 2.17
C GLU A 265 14.83 -20.84 2.91
N SER A 266 15.92 -21.10 2.16
CA SER A 266 17.20 -21.49 2.76
C SER A 266 17.77 -20.37 3.61
N ILE A 267 17.80 -19.12 3.12
CA ILE A 267 18.24 -17.94 3.86
C ILE A 267 17.40 -17.76 5.13
N ALA A 268 16.07 -17.83 5.02
CA ALA A 268 15.18 -17.71 6.16
C ALA A 268 15.47 -18.78 7.24
N ARG A 269 15.61 -20.05 6.81
CA ARG A 269 15.95 -21.17 7.69
C ARG A 269 17.29 -20.99 8.44
N GLN A 270 18.32 -20.51 7.73
CA GLN A 270 19.62 -20.21 8.33
C GLN A 270 19.52 -19.10 9.38
N ALA A 271 18.61 -18.15 9.19
CA ALA A 271 18.30 -17.10 10.16
C ALA A 271 17.36 -17.55 11.30
N GLY A 272 16.91 -18.81 11.32
CA GLY A 272 15.94 -19.32 12.30
C GLY A 272 14.52 -18.78 12.09
N LEU A 273 14.17 -18.36 10.87
CA LEU A 273 12.90 -17.71 10.53
C LEU A 273 12.10 -18.54 9.53
N SER A 274 10.79 -18.30 9.47
CA SER A 274 10.01 -18.66 8.30
C SER A 274 10.22 -17.64 7.17
N LEU A 275 10.05 -18.06 5.91
CA LEU A 275 10.10 -17.16 4.76
C LEU A 275 9.13 -15.95 4.94
N MET A 276 7.93 -16.21 5.43
CA MET A 276 6.93 -15.17 5.68
C MET A 276 7.40 -14.13 6.70
N HIS A 277 7.98 -14.55 7.81
CA HIS A 277 8.48 -13.63 8.85
C HIS A 277 9.70 -12.85 8.38
N MET A 278 10.61 -13.49 7.64
CA MET A 278 11.71 -12.78 6.98
C MET A 278 11.19 -11.72 6.00
N ALA A 279 10.24 -12.08 5.16
CA ALA A 279 9.70 -11.17 4.14
C ALA A 279 8.90 -9.99 4.74
N GLN A 280 8.14 -10.20 5.82
CA GLN A 280 7.42 -9.08 6.46
C GLN A 280 8.37 -8.15 7.22
N ALA A 281 9.49 -8.64 7.73
CA ALA A 281 10.49 -7.84 8.42
C ALA A 281 11.46 -7.12 7.47
N PHE A 282 11.63 -7.63 6.24
CA PHE A 282 12.59 -7.09 5.28
C PHE A 282 12.41 -5.58 5.01
N PRO A 283 11.23 -5.05 4.69
CA PRO A 283 11.08 -3.61 4.45
C PRO A 283 11.43 -2.77 5.69
N LEU A 284 11.16 -3.27 6.91
CA LEU A 284 11.48 -2.55 8.15
C LEU A 284 12.98 -2.41 8.42
N ALA A 285 13.83 -3.21 7.77
CA ALA A 285 15.27 -3.08 7.85
C ALA A 285 15.80 -1.83 7.13
N HIS A 286 15.04 -1.27 6.17
CA HIS A 286 15.43 -0.03 5.49
C HIS A 286 15.11 1.20 6.33
N ALA A 287 16.09 2.11 6.49
CA ALA A 287 15.99 3.28 7.38
C ALA A 287 14.86 4.26 7.01
N ALA A 288 14.45 4.32 5.74
CA ALA A 288 13.37 5.20 5.27
C ALA A 288 11.96 4.67 5.61
N VAL A 289 11.83 3.38 5.94
CA VAL A 289 10.50 2.74 6.13
C VAL A 289 9.99 3.03 7.54
N THR A 290 8.79 3.58 7.59
CA THR A 290 8.07 3.87 8.84
C THR A 290 7.26 2.66 9.30
N SER A 291 6.47 2.07 8.40
CA SER A 291 5.53 0.99 8.73
C SER A 291 5.33 0.05 7.55
N VAL A 292 4.91 -1.17 7.82
CA VAL A 292 4.62 -2.23 6.84
C VAL A 292 3.17 -2.63 6.94
N ILE A 293 2.44 -2.55 5.82
CA ILE A 293 1.03 -2.93 5.75
C ILE A 293 0.89 -4.45 5.64
N LEU A 294 0.28 -5.05 6.63
CA LEU A 294 -0.13 -6.45 6.63
C LEU A 294 -1.64 -6.53 6.39
N GLY A 295 -2.05 -7.29 5.38
CA GLY A 295 -3.44 -7.45 4.98
C GLY A 295 -3.93 -8.88 5.17
N PRO A 296 -4.14 -9.35 6.41
CA PRO A 296 -4.72 -10.65 6.67
C PRO A 296 -6.18 -10.66 6.22
N ARG A 297 -6.63 -11.77 5.62
CA ARG A 297 -8.02 -11.99 5.26
C ARG A 297 -8.77 -12.74 6.35
N THR A 298 -8.09 -13.60 7.09
CA THR A 298 -8.67 -14.39 8.18
C THR A 298 -7.89 -14.20 9.47
N ILE A 299 -8.49 -14.57 10.58
CA ILE A 299 -7.85 -14.47 11.91
C ILE A 299 -6.62 -15.37 12.00
N GLU A 300 -6.64 -16.56 11.36
CA GLU A 300 -5.49 -17.47 11.32
C GLU A 300 -4.31 -16.84 10.59
N GLN A 301 -4.57 -16.12 9.48
CA GLN A 301 -3.53 -15.38 8.77
C GLN A 301 -2.94 -14.29 9.65
N PHE A 302 -3.78 -13.55 10.39
CA PHE A 302 -3.29 -12.54 11.33
C PHE A 302 -2.40 -13.16 12.41
N VAL A 303 -2.85 -14.25 13.03
CA VAL A 303 -2.08 -14.98 14.06
C VAL A 303 -0.73 -15.46 13.51
N GLY A 304 -0.71 -15.98 12.29
CA GLY A 304 0.54 -16.38 11.63
C GLY A 304 1.49 -15.20 11.42
N MET A 305 0.99 -14.05 10.99
CA MET A 305 1.80 -12.83 10.80
C MET A 305 2.27 -12.24 12.13
N GLU A 306 1.40 -12.23 13.14
CA GLU A 306 1.65 -11.70 14.48
C GLU A 306 2.87 -12.36 15.16
N ALA A 307 3.07 -13.65 14.92
CA ALA A 307 4.22 -14.40 15.47
C ALA A 307 5.58 -13.83 15.00
N GLY A 308 5.61 -13.08 13.90
CA GLY A 308 6.81 -12.44 13.36
C GLY A 308 7.00 -10.97 13.75
N PHE A 309 6.16 -10.36 14.62
CA PHE A 309 6.24 -8.91 14.90
C PHE A 309 7.52 -8.47 15.60
N GLU A 310 8.20 -9.35 16.30
CA GLU A 310 9.47 -9.04 16.96
C GLU A 310 10.70 -9.40 16.09
N THR A 311 10.48 -9.92 14.87
CA THR A 311 11.56 -10.31 13.97
C THR A 311 12.40 -9.09 13.58
N LYS A 312 13.73 -9.26 13.68
CA LYS A 312 14.73 -8.31 13.16
C LYS A 312 15.71 -9.08 12.29
N LEU A 313 16.00 -8.57 11.12
CA LEU A 313 17.01 -9.13 10.25
C LEU A 313 18.38 -8.57 10.61
N ASN A 314 19.37 -9.44 10.72
CA ASN A 314 20.75 -9.04 10.91
C ASN A 314 21.43 -8.74 9.56
N HIS A 315 22.59 -8.09 9.58
CA HIS A 315 23.33 -7.74 8.36
C HIS A 315 23.66 -8.95 7.48
N PRO A 316 24.18 -10.08 8.02
CA PRO A 316 24.45 -11.25 7.17
C PRO A 316 23.23 -11.78 6.41
N THR A 317 22.05 -11.78 7.03
CA THR A 317 20.80 -12.18 6.33
C THR A 317 20.44 -11.19 5.22
N LEU A 318 20.57 -9.88 5.48
CA LEU A 318 20.33 -8.85 4.48
C LEU A 318 21.33 -8.94 3.32
N ASP A 319 22.62 -9.18 3.60
CA ASP A 319 23.66 -9.34 2.58
C ASP A 319 23.38 -10.56 1.68
N GLN A 320 22.89 -11.67 2.24
CA GLN A 320 22.47 -12.84 1.45
C GLN A 320 21.28 -12.53 0.55
N ILE A 321 20.28 -11.77 1.06
CA ILE A 321 19.15 -11.33 0.24
C ILE A 321 19.63 -10.40 -0.88
N ASP A 322 20.52 -9.46 -0.59
CA ASP A 322 21.08 -8.51 -1.55
C ASP A 322 21.91 -9.19 -2.64
N ALA A 323 22.66 -10.23 -2.29
CA ALA A 323 23.42 -11.04 -3.24
C ALA A 323 22.49 -11.83 -4.20
N LEU A 324 21.36 -12.31 -3.70
CA LEU A 324 20.39 -13.06 -4.48
C LEU A 324 19.53 -12.12 -5.36
N ILE A 325 19.08 -11.01 -4.80
CA ILE A 325 18.23 -10.01 -5.46
C ILE A 325 18.78 -8.63 -5.16
N SER A 326 19.52 -8.07 -6.10
CA SER A 326 20.22 -6.79 -5.93
C SER A 326 19.27 -5.65 -5.55
N PRO A 327 19.72 -4.69 -4.73
CA PRO A 327 18.97 -3.48 -4.42
C PRO A 327 18.47 -2.76 -5.69
N GLY A 328 17.26 -2.22 -5.61
CA GLY A 328 16.62 -1.54 -6.73
C GLY A 328 16.01 -2.45 -7.80
N THR A 329 16.04 -3.79 -7.65
CA THR A 329 15.49 -4.74 -8.61
C THR A 329 13.95 -4.81 -8.52
N LEU A 330 13.32 -5.00 -9.66
CA LEU A 330 11.91 -5.35 -9.81
C LEU A 330 11.83 -6.65 -10.61
N ILE A 331 11.41 -7.72 -9.98
CA ILE A 331 11.35 -9.05 -10.62
C ILE A 331 10.19 -9.12 -11.64
N GLU A 332 9.04 -8.54 -11.31
CA GLU A 332 7.85 -8.55 -12.17
C GLU A 332 7.22 -7.14 -12.25
N GLU A 333 7.12 -6.62 -13.48
CA GLU A 333 6.57 -5.27 -13.72
C GLU A 333 5.15 -5.08 -13.18
N ALA A 334 4.33 -6.12 -13.17
CA ALA A 334 2.98 -6.06 -12.59
C ALA A 334 2.98 -5.75 -11.08
N ASP A 335 4.09 -5.94 -10.39
CA ASP A 335 4.23 -5.62 -8.96
C ASP A 335 4.55 -4.15 -8.69
N ARG A 336 4.86 -3.37 -9.71
CA ARG A 336 5.17 -1.93 -9.59
C ARG A 336 4.03 -1.12 -8.96
N GLY A 337 2.79 -1.56 -9.15
CA GLY A 337 1.58 -0.95 -8.58
C GLY A 337 1.07 0.30 -9.32
N TYR A 338 1.92 0.97 -10.09
CA TYR A 338 1.59 2.10 -10.95
C TYR A 338 2.36 1.98 -12.26
N VAL A 339 1.64 2.08 -13.37
CA VAL A 339 2.23 2.15 -14.70
C VAL A 339 2.15 3.60 -15.17
N SER A 340 3.29 4.21 -15.41
CA SER A 340 3.33 5.58 -15.92
C SER A 340 2.67 5.63 -17.31
N PRO A 341 1.74 6.56 -17.54
CA PRO A 341 1.11 6.73 -18.85
C PRO A 341 2.13 7.07 -19.95
N TRP A 342 3.30 7.61 -19.58
CA TRP A 342 4.40 7.87 -20.55
C TRP A 342 5.14 6.61 -21.04
N LEU A 343 4.84 5.43 -20.50
CA LEU A 343 5.40 4.18 -20.99
C LEU A 343 4.67 3.62 -22.22
N VAL A 344 3.46 4.10 -22.51
CA VAL A 344 2.72 3.66 -23.70
C VAL A 344 3.33 4.24 -24.99
N PRO A 345 3.30 3.51 -26.12
CA PRO A 345 3.93 3.96 -27.36
C PRO A 345 3.48 5.33 -27.85
N ALA A 346 2.20 5.64 -27.74
CA ALA A 346 1.63 6.92 -28.15
C ALA A 346 2.21 8.12 -27.39
N SER A 347 2.57 7.93 -26.10
CA SER A 347 3.17 9.00 -25.28
C SER A 347 4.69 9.11 -25.45
N ARG A 348 5.36 8.09 -26.04
CA ARG A 348 6.81 8.03 -26.19
C ARG A 348 7.33 8.36 -27.58
N ARG A 349 6.44 8.39 -28.58
CA ARG A 349 6.83 8.53 -29.97
C ARG A 349 6.15 9.76 -30.56
N HIS A 350 6.88 10.48 -31.38
CA HIS A 350 6.23 11.50 -32.22
C HIS A 350 5.15 10.83 -33.08
N ALA A 351 4.03 11.52 -33.29
CA ALA A 351 3.08 11.08 -34.30
C ALA A 351 3.83 10.84 -35.60
N ALA A 352 3.59 9.70 -36.25
CA ALA A 352 4.14 9.47 -37.58
C ALA A 352 3.72 10.67 -38.44
N THR A 353 4.70 11.46 -38.88
CA THR A 353 4.44 12.50 -39.87
C THR A 353 3.87 11.77 -41.08
N GLY A 354 2.58 11.98 -41.34
CA GLY A 354 1.92 11.44 -42.52
C GLY A 354 2.81 11.74 -43.72
N SER A 355 3.22 10.70 -44.42
CA SER A 355 3.77 10.84 -45.76
C SER A 355 2.71 11.54 -46.58
N GLY A 356 2.98 12.82 -46.89
CA GLY A 356 2.20 13.60 -47.84
C GLY A 356 2.23 12.97 -49.25
#